data_0837131cd38ca0b838d269999f7ac963
#
_entry.id   0837131cd38ca0b838d269999f7ac963
#
_cell.length_a   1.000
_cell.length_b   1.000
_cell.length_c   1.000
_cell.angle_alpha   90.00
_cell.angle_beta   90.00
_cell.angle_gamma   90.00
#
_symmetry.space_group_name_H-M   'P 1'
#
loop_
_entity.id
_entity.type
_entity.pdbx_description
1 polymer ?
#
loop_
_entity_poly.entity_id
_entity_poly.type
_entity_poly.pdbx_seq_one_letter_code
_entity_poly.pdbx_strand_id
1 'polypeptide(L)'
;MTESKVEMWSMDDLIALTDEIQSEDLDYKGKSITIQWCELVESEEPKMLIPEESQTEEEKNSYYSELANMKILKMIEKANEKNPDAAFINEEVWSKLPTSLKYRISAKVMGTESETNF
;
A
#
# COMPACT_ATOMS: atom_id res chain seq x y z
N MET A 1 30.23 24.70 8.72
CA MET A 1 29.73 24.22 8.95
C MET A 1 28.85 23.85 8.55
N THR A 2 28.73 23.49 8.30
CA THR A 2 27.84 23.13 7.95
C THR A 2 27.31 22.28 8.45
N GLU A 3 26.91 22.22 8.93
CA GLU A 3 26.41 21.49 9.48
C GLU A 3 25.42 20.89 9.06
N SER A 4 25.32 19.74 9.16
CA SER A 4 24.23 19.04 8.78
C SER A 4 23.15 19.45 9.65
N LYS A 5 22.21 20.10 9.07
CA LYS A 5 21.03 20.37 9.72
C LYS A 5 20.13 19.25 9.54
N VAL A 6 19.65 18.68 10.59
CA VAL A 6 18.55 17.73 10.53
C VAL A 6 17.30 18.55 10.35
N GLU A 7 16.61 18.32 9.25
CA GLU A 7 15.36 19.01 9.02
C GLU A 7 14.30 18.43 9.94
N MET A 8 13.51 19.31 10.51
CA MET A 8 12.43 18.90 11.40
C MET A 8 11.11 18.91 10.65
N TRP A 9 10.27 17.93 10.93
CA TRP A 9 8.94 17.92 10.36
C TRP A 9 8.10 19.01 10.98
N SER A 10 7.41 19.78 10.15
CA SER A 10 6.41 20.72 10.65
C SER A 10 5.09 19.97 10.80
N MET A 11 4.15 20.57 11.52
CA MET A 11 2.83 19.97 11.67
C MET A 11 2.14 19.84 10.32
N ASP A 12 2.25 20.88 9.48
CA ASP A 12 1.65 20.85 8.15
C ASP A 12 2.25 19.74 7.31
N ASP A 13 3.55 19.53 7.39
CA ASP A 13 4.22 18.46 6.65
C ASP A 13 3.74 17.09 7.11
N LEU A 14 3.55 16.92 8.41
CA LEU A 14 3.06 15.63 8.92
C LEU A 14 1.64 15.34 8.44
N ILE A 15 0.79 16.35 8.46
CA ILE A 15 -0.59 16.17 7.99
C ILE A 15 -0.62 15.87 6.51
N ALA A 16 0.26 16.49 5.74
CA ALA A 16 0.29 16.31 4.30
C ALA A 16 0.81 14.94 3.87
N LEU A 17 1.46 14.20 4.75
CA LEU A 17 2.01 12.90 4.41
C LEU A 17 0.98 11.95 3.81
N THR A 18 -0.23 11.96 4.34
CA THR A 18 -1.27 11.06 3.86
C THR A 18 -1.92 11.53 2.56
N ASP A 19 -1.66 12.77 2.16
CA ASP A 19 -2.17 13.28 0.90
C ASP A 19 -1.15 13.19 -0.22
N GLU A 20 0.07 12.80 0.10
CA GLU A 20 1.13 12.72 -0.89
C GLU A 20 1.02 11.43 -1.68
N ILE A 21 1.01 11.57 -3.01
CA ILE A 21 0.94 10.39 -3.88
C ILE A 21 2.34 9.82 -4.06
N GLN A 22 2.50 8.56 -3.71
CA GLN A 22 3.71 7.81 -3.97
C GLN A 22 3.53 7.11 -5.31
N SER A 23 4.60 6.98 -6.07
CA SER A 23 4.52 6.35 -7.38
C SER A 23 5.82 5.61 -7.67
N GLU A 24 5.72 4.38 -8.14
CA GLU A 24 6.88 3.60 -8.54
C GLU A 24 6.54 2.68 -9.69
N ASP A 25 7.55 2.37 -10.47
CA ASP A 25 7.41 1.42 -11.57
C ASP A 25 7.75 0.03 -11.07
N LEU A 26 6.99 -0.94 -11.53
CA LEU A 26 7.19 -2.33 -11.20
C LEU A 26 7.31 -3.13 -12.49
N ASP A 27 8.40 -3.88 -12.62
CA ASP A 27 8.58 -4.75 -13.78
C ASP A 27 7.98 -6.12 -13.48
N TYR A 28 7.19 -6.61 -14.42
CA TYR A 28 6.56 -7.91 -14.26
C TYR A 28 6.45 -8.56 -15.64
N LYS A 29 7.06 -9.73 -15.78
CA LYS A 29 7.04 -10.51 -17.03
C LYS A 29 7.41 -9.69 -18.26
N GLY A 30 8.45 -8.88 -18.12
CA GLY A 30 9.01 -8.13 -19.24
C GLY A 30 8.31 -6.83 -19.56
N LYS A 31 7.32 -6.46 -18.76
CA LYS A 31 6.61 -5.19 -18.94
C LYS A 31 6.59 -4.44 -17.63
N SER A 32 6.52 -3.12 -17.73
CA SER A 32 6.45 -2.28 -16.54
C SER A 32 5.06 -1.75 -16.33
N ILE A 33 4.70 -1.61 -15.07
CA ILE A 33 3.45 -0.94 -14.69
C ILE A 33 3.79 0.09 -13.63
N THR A 34 3.17 1.26 -13.73
CA THR A 34 3.32 2.30 -12.73
C THR A 34 2.24 2.13 -11.67
N ILE A 35 2.66 2.10 -10.43
CA ILE A 35 1.76 1.94 -9.30
C ILE A 35 1.78 3.22 -8.49
N GLN A 36 0.61 3.71 -8.11
CA GLN A 36 0.52 4.87 -7.24
C GLN A 36 -0.32 4.54 -6.02
N TRP A 37 0.02 5.16 -4.91
CA TRP A 37 -0.72 4.93 -3.67
C TRP A 37 -0.53 6.12 -2.73
N CYS A 38 -1.41 6.22 -1.74
CA CYS A 38 -1.28 7.19 -0.66
C CYS A 38 -1.36 6.48 0.67
N GLU A 39 -0.68 7.03 1.67
CA GLU A 39 -0.81 6.51 3.02
C GLU A 39 -2.22 6.79 3.53
N LEU A 40 -2.69 5.95 4.43
CA LEU A 40 -4.02 6.12 5.01
C LEU A 40 -3.92 6.73 6.40
N VAL A 41 -4.88 7.58 6.74
CA VAL A 41 -5.02 8.01 8.12
C VAL A 41 -5.82 6.94 8.86
N GLU A 42 -5.80 6.99 10.18
CA GLU A 42 -6.41 5.97 11.01
C GLU A 42 -7.88 5.71 10.66
N SER A 43 -8.63 6.76 10.37
CA SER A 43 -10.04 6.61 10.04
C SER A 43 -10.28 5.96 8.69
N GLU A 44 -9.27 5.92 7.83
CA GLU A 44 -9.37 5.31 6.50
C GLU A 44 -8.95 3.85 6.50
N GLU A 45 -8.29 3.39 7.57
CA GLU A 45 -7.83 2.00 7.63
C GLU A 45 -9.00 1.04 7.64
N PRO A 46 -8.88 -0.12 7.00
CA PRO A 46 -9.93 -1.13 7.09
C PRO A 46 -10.10 -1.53 8.55
N LYS A 47 -11.33 -1.66 8.97
CA LYS A 47 -11.60 -2.01 10.36
C LYS A 47 -11.22 -3.45 10.60
N MET A 48 -10.44 -3.64 11.65
CA MET A 48 -10.04 -4.96 12.05
C MET A 48 -11.05 -5.51 13.04
N LEU A 49 -11.70 -6.60 12.66
CA LEU A 49 -12.52 -7.34 13.61
C LEU A 49 -11.58 -8.30 14.32
N ILE A 50 -11.75 -8.42 15.62
CA ILE A 50 -10.89 -9.33 16.37
C ILE A 50 -11.35 -10.75 16.06
N PRO A 51 -10.46 -11.63 15.57
CA PRO A 51 -10.85 -13.00 15.29
C PRO A 51 -11.32 -13.71 16.56
N GLU A 52 -12.31 -14.56 16.42
CA GLU A 52 -12.81 -15.31 17.56
C GLU A 52 -11.76 -16.33 18.01
N GLU A 53 -11.72 -16.60 19.30
CA GLU A 53 -10.75 -17.54 19.83
C GLU A 53 -10.93 -18.94 19.27
N SER A 54 -12.12 -19.27 18.83
CA SER A 54 -12.40 -20.58 18.26
C SER A 54 -11.86 -20.75 16.84
N GLN A 55 -11.37 -19.68 16.22
CA GLN A 55 -10.83 -19.77 14.87
C GLN A 55 -9.51 -20.47 14.86
N THR A 56 -9.27 -21.24 13.80
CA THR A 56 -7.98 -21.92 13.62
C THR A 56 -6.93 -20.90 13.19
N GLU A 57 -5.66 -21.32 13.26
CA GLU A 57 -4.57 -20.47 12.79
C GLU A 57 -4.71 -20.16 11.32
N GLU A 58 -5.15 -21.13 10.54
CA GLU A 58 -5.37 -20.91 9.11
C GLU A 58 -6.44 -19.87 8.86
N GLU A 59 -7.53 -19.91 9.62
CA GLU A 59 -8.60 -18.92 9.47
C GLU A 59 -8.14 -17.54 9.85
N LYS A 60 -7.35 -17.42 10.92
CA LYS A 60 -6.80 -16.14 11.34
C LYS A 60 -5.84 -15.58 10.30
N ASN A 61 -4.96 -16.43 9.78
CA ASN A 61 -4.01 -15.98 8.75
C ASN A 61 -4.70 -15.55 7.49
N SER A 62 -5.76 -16.26 7.10
CA SER A 62 -6.55 -15.90 5.93
C SER A 62 -7.22 -14.55 6.13
N TYR A 63 -7.76 -14.32 7.31
CA TYR A 63 -8.40 -13.06 7.65
C TYR A 63 -7.40 -11.90 7.56
N TYR A 64 -6.22 -12.07 8.14
CA TYR A 64 -5.20 -11.01 8.10
C TYR A 64 -4.69 -10.76 6.70
N SER A 65 -4.59 -11.80 5.87
CA SER A 65 -4.21 -11.64 4.48
C SER A 65 -5.23 -10.81 3.71
N GLU A 66 -6.51 -11.09 3.93
CA GLU A 66 -7.56 -10.33 3.28
C GLU A 66 -7.55 -8.88 3.73
N LEU A 67 -7.33 -8.66 5.02
CA LEU A 67 -7.27 -7.32 5.55
C LEU A 67 -6.11 -6.53 4.94
N ALA A 68 -4.96 -7.17 4.81
CA ALA A 68 -3.80 -6.55 4.19
C ALA A 68 -4.07 -6.18 2.73
N ASN A 69 -4.72 -7.07 1.99
CA ASN A 69 -5.08 -6.78 0.60
C ASN A 69 -6.05 -5.62 0.50
N MET A 70 -7.02 -5.56 1.40
CA MET A 70 -7.96 -4.46 1.44
C MET A 70 -7.27 -3.14 1.71
N LYS A 71 -6.30 -3.15 2.61
CA LYS A 71 -5.55 -1.94 2.93
C LYS A 71 -4.76 -1.44 1.72
N ILE A 72 -4.07 -2.35 1.04
CA ILE A 72 -3.29 -1.99 -0.15
C ILE A 72 -4.19 -1.39 -1.21
N LEU A 73 -5.33 -2.01 -1.46
CA LEU A 73 -6.27 -1.51 -2.45
C LEU A 73 -6.79 -0.11 -2.08
N LYS A 74 -7.11 0.09 -0.81
CA LYS A 74 -7.57 1.42 -0.37
C LYS A 74 -6.51 2.49 -0.57
N MET A 75 -5.25 2.15 -0.32
CA MET A 75 -4.14 3.09 -0.53
C MET A 75 -4.03 3.46 -2.01
N ILE A 76 -4.16 2.47 -2.88
CA ILE A 76 -4.11 2.70 -4.32
C ILE A 76 -5.30 3.53 -4.78
N GLU A 77 -6.48 3.20 -4.31
CA GLU A 77 -7.69 3.93 -4.69
C GLU A 77 -7.67 5.37 -4.22
N LYS A 78 -7.08 5.62 -3.06
CA LYS A 78 -6.93 6.98 -2.56
C LYS A 78 -6.10 7.81 -3.53
N ALA A 79 -5.01 7.25 -4.04
CA ALA A 79 -4.19 7.94 -5.04
C ALA A 79 -4.95 8.10 -6.35
N ASN A 80 -5.74 7.11 -6.73
CA ASN A 80 -6.53 7.18 -7.97
C ASN A 80 -7.52 8.34 -7.95
N GLU A 81 -8.10 8.62 -6.80
CA GLU A 81 -9.01 9.74 -6.67
C GLU A 81 -8.31 11.07 -6.85
N LYS A 82 -7.07 11.15 -6.39
CA LYS A 82 -6.28 12.38 -6.50
C LYS A 82 -5.64 12.54 -7.88
N ASN A 83 -5.34 11.42 -8.53
CA ASN A 83 -4.68 11.42 -9.83
C ASN A 83 -5.29 10.37 -10.75
N PRO A 84 -6.48 10.67 -11.30
CA PRO A 84 -7.18 9.68 -12.16
C PRO A 84 -6.42 9.31 -13.41
N ASP A 85 -5.51 10.15 -13.88
CA ASP A 85 -4.76 9.88 -15.10
C ASP A 85 -3.83 8.68 -14.97
N ALA A 86 -3.44 8.35 -13.76
CA ALA A 86 -2.58 7.20 -13.51
C ALA A 86 -3.32 6.10 -12.74
N ALA A 87 -4.64 6.08 -12.81
CA ALA A 87 -5.46 5.12 -12.08
C ALA A 87 -5.59 3.82 -12.86
N PHE A 88 -4.50 3.06 -12.95
CA PHE A 88 -4.46 1.80 -13.71
C PHE A 88 -4.98 0.61 -12.92
N ILE A 89 -4.97 0.69 -11.60
CA ILE A 89 -5.42 -0.40 -10.75
C ILE A 89 -6.59 0.08 -9.91
N ASN A 90 -7.74 -0.54 -10.12
CA ASN A 90 -8.93 -0.28 -9.31
C ASN A 90 -9.39 -1.61 -8.74
N GLU A 91 -10.52 -1.61 -8.05
CA GLU A 91 -11.02 -2.83 -7.41
C GLU A 91 -11.24 -3.95 -8.41
N GLU A 92 -11.81 -3.65 -9.55
CA GLU A 92 -12.07 -4.66 -10.56
C GLU A 92 -10.77 -5.27 -11.08
N VAL A 93 -9.80 -4.43 -11.42
CA VAL A 93 -8.51 -4.91 -11.92
C VAL A 93 -7.80 -5.70 -10.82
N TRP A 94 -7.79 -5.17 -9.60
CA TRP A 94 -7.13 -5.82 -8.47
C TRP A 94 -7.64 -7.24 -8.27
N SER A 95 -8.95 -7.42 -8.36
CA SER A 95 -9.56 -8.73 -8.14
C SER A 95 -9.17 -9.75 -9.21
N LYS A 96 -8.70 -9.29 -10.35
CA LYS A 96 -8.34 -10.15 -11.47
C LYS A 96 -6.85 -10.32 -11.68
N LEU A 97 -6.04 -9.67 -10.85
CA LEU A 97 -4.59 -9.78 -10.97
C LEU A 97 -4.08 -11.13 -10.52
N PRO A 98 -3.00 -11.62 -11.14
CA PRO A 98 -2.34 -12.82 -10.62
C PRO A 98 -1.88 -12.60 -9.18
N THR A 99 -1.97 -13.64 -8.38
CA THR A 99 -1.58 -13.56 -6.98
C THR A 99 -0.13 -13.11 -6.80
N SER A 100 0.75 -13.61 -7.67
CA SER A 100 2.17 -13.23 -7.59
C SER A 100 2.38 -11.74 -7.85
N LEU A 101 1.59 -11.17 -8.76
CA LEU A 101 1.69 -9.74 -9.02
C LEU A 101 1.16 -8.94 -7.86
N LYS A 102 0.04 -9.37 -7.27
CA LYS A 102 -0.51 -8.71 -6.07
C LYS A 102 0.52 -8.70 -4.96
N TYR A 103 1.23 -9.80 -4.78
CA TYR A 103 2.25 -9.89 -3.76
C TYR A 103 3.36 -8.87 -3.99
N ARG A 104 3.79 -8.75 -5.24
CA ARG A 104 4.86 -7.80 -5.57
C ARG A 104 4.40 -6.36 -5.43
N ILE A 105 3.16 -6.06 -5.81
CA ILE A 105 2.59 -4.74 -5.62
C ILE A 105 2.53 -4.41 -4.12
N SER A 106 2.07 -5.35 -3.33
CA SER A 106 1.97 -5.16 -1.88
C SER A 106 3.33 -4.87 -1.26
N ALA A 107 4.35 -5.62 -1.68
CA ALA A 107 5.71 -5.42 -1.18
C ALA A 107 6.24 -4.05 -1.56
N LYS A 108 5.94 -3.60 -2.77
CA LYS A 108 6.37 -2.29 -3.23
C LYS A 108 5.70 -1.18 -2.41
N VAL A 109 4.39 -1.29 -2.22
CA VAL A 109 3.62 -0.30 -1.47
C VAL A 109 4.05 -0.25 -0.01
N MET A 110 4.29 -1.40 0.59
CA MET A 110 4.69 -1.48 1.99
C MET A 110 6.18 -1.22 2.21
N GLY A 111 6.95 -1.12 1.14
CA GLY A 111 8.37 -0.84 1.26
C GLY A 111 9.21 -2.00 1.73
N THR A 112 8.71 -3.22 1.59
CA THR A 112 9.42 -4.40 2.08
C THR A 112 10.23 -5.11 1.01
N GLU A 113 10.09 -4.70 -0.23
CA GLU A 113 10.75 -5.37 -1.34
C GLU A 113 12.27 -5.34 -1.24
N SER A 114 12.81 -4.20 -0.85
CA SER A 114 14.25 -4.05 -0.77
C SER A 114 14.89 -4.91 0.30
N GLU A 115 14.13 -5.33 1.28
CA GLU A 115 14.66 -6.11 2.38
C GLU A 115 14.92 -7.55 2.01
N THR A 116 14.46 -7.97 0.87
CA THR A 116 14.62 -9.35 0.44
C THR A 116 15.88 -9.58 -0.37
N ASN A 117 16.68 -8.54 -0.55
CA ASN A 117 17.87 -8.63 -1.36
C ASN A 117 19.12 -8.92 -0.54
N PHE A 118 19.12 -10.01 0.09
CA PHE A 118 20.27 -10.40 0.88
C PHE A 118 20.93 -11.62 0.32
#